data_1f9c524e82a2df3518a8b89b79da0b55
#
_entry.id   1f9c524e82a2df3518a8b89b79da0b55
#
_cell.length_a   1.000
_cell.length_b   1.000
_cell.length_c   1.000
_cell.angle_alpha   90.00
_cell.angle_beta   90.00
_cell.angle_gamma   90.00
#
_symmetry.space_group_name_H-M   'P 1'
#
loop_
_entity.id
_entity.type
_entity.pdbx_description
1 polymer ?
#
loop_
_entity_poly.entity_id
_entity_poly.type
_entity_poly.pdbx_seq_one_letter_code
_entity_poly.pdbx_strand_id
1 'polypeptide(L)'
;EHTVSLENLEDGTIYYVQAFSNTEEENAYSALYTFATQSTSSGKIRLCFNNSIDTNVATIENAQFSGVYTNDSIKAYIDKAMHTLDVAVYNHSDAMITTAINDAYDRGVRVRYITCESTATMALGSLNDNIPVLERPEVMGIMHNKFIIIDADVADSTWVLSGSTNWTSEQIFNDPNHI
;
A
#
# COMPACT_ATOMS: atom_id res chain seq x y z
N GLU A 1 28.71 -24.75 15.49
CA GLU A 1 27.82 -23.61 15.27
C GLU A 1 28.68 -22.43 14.79
N HIS A 2 28.27 -21.76 13.72
CA HIS A 2 28.96 -20.58 13.18
C HIS A 2 28.06 -19.36 13.37
N THR A 3 28.64 -18.27 13.84
CA THR A 3 27.94 -17.00 14.00
C THR A 3 28.67 -15.94 13.17
N VAL A 4 27.91 -15.19 12.38
CA VAL A 4 28.42 -14.07 11.59
C VAL A 4 27.64 -12.82 11.98
N SER A 5 28.37 -11.77 12.36
CA SER A 5 27.79 -10.45 12.61
C SER A 5 27.80 -9.64 11.32
N LEU A 6 26.66 -9.03 11.00
CA LEU A 6 26.53 -8.08 9.90
C LEU A 6 26.60 -6.67 10.49
N GLU A 7 27.48 -5.84 9.97
CA GLU A 7 27.74 -4.49 10.46
C GLU A 7 27.61 -3.47 9.33
N ASN A 8 27.44 -2.19 9.69
CA ASN A 8 27.32 -1.07 8.78
C ASN A 8 26.12 -1.20 7.80
N LEU A 9 25.02 -1.76 8.31
CA LEU A 9 23.78 -1.82 7.56
C LEU A 9 23.08 -0.46 7.60
N GLU A 10 22.45 -0.09 6.50
CA GLU A 10 21.62 1.12 6.41
C GLU A 10 20.30 0.94 7.14
N ASP A 11 19.83 1.98 7.81
CA ASP A 11 18.54 1.99 8.52
C ASP A 11 17.36 1.81 7.54
N GLY A 12 16.27 1.18 7.99
CA GLY A 12 15.03 1.02 7.23
C GLY A 12 15.19 0.27 5.90
N THR A 13 16.23 -0.55 5.77
CA THR A 13 16.61 -1.21 4.52
C THR A 13 16.33 -2.71 4.58
N ILE A 14 15.83 -3.25 3.47
CA ILE A 14 15.60 -4.69 3.31
C ILE A 14 16.89 -5.34 2.78
N TYR A 15 17.37 -6.35 3.48
CA TYR A 15 18.53 -7.14 3.11
C TYR A 15 18.16 -8.58 2.82
N TYR A 16 18.86 -9.14 1.86
CA TYR A 16 18.80 -10.54 1.51
C TYR A 16 20.12 -11.20 1.92
N VAL A 17 20.05 -12.29 2.69
CA VAL A 17 21.23 -13.01 3.15
C VAL A 17 21.16 -14.47 2.74
N GLN A 18 22.29 -14.96 2.26
CA GLN A 18 22.46 -16.36 1.91
C GLN A 18 23.85 -16.83 2.41
N ALA A 19 23.87 -17.84 3.24
CA ALA A 19 25.13 -18.49 3.61
C ALA A 19 25.60 -19.40 2.48
N PHE A 20 26.92 -19.47 2.28
CA PHE A 20 27.50 -20.40 1.32
C PHE A 20 28.74 -21.08 1.89
N SER A 21 29.07 -22.22 1.36
CA SER A 21 30.28 -22.97 1.66
C SER A 21 30.89 -23.48 0.37
N ASN A 22 32.19 -23.30 0.22
CA ASN A 22 32.94 -23.70 -0.96
C ASN A 22 33.92 -24.79 -0.60
N THR A 23 34.00 -25.79 -1.45
CA THR A 23 35.15 -26.72 -1.52
C THR A 23 35.83 -26.57 -2.87
N GLU A 24 36.90 -27.28 -3.09
CA GLU A 24 37.60 -27.29 -4.40
C GLU A 24 36.71 -27.88 -5.52
N GLU A 25 35.73 -28.68 -5.16
CA GLU A 25 34.86 -29.42 -6.10
C GLU A 25 33.44 -28.89 -6.18
N GLU A 26 32.87 -28.31 -5.10
CA GLU A 26 31.46 -27.94 -5.01
C GLU A 26 31.23 -26.67 -4.19
N ASN A 27 30.10 -25.99 -4.52
CA ASN A 27 29.54 -24.89 -3.75
C ASN A 27 28.17 -25.29 -3.20
N ALA A 28 27.95 -25.07 -1.90
CA ALA A 28 26.68 -25.27 -1.25
C ALA A 28 26.13 -23.92 -0.75
N TYR A 29 24.83 -23.72 -0.93
CA TYR A 29 24.13 -22.47 -0.54
C TYR A 29 22.96 -22.82 0.40
N SER A 30 22.75 -21.98 1.41
CA SER A 30 21.53 -22.01 2.22
C SER A 30 20.31 -21.52 1.43
N ALA A 31 19.14 -21.63 2.00
CA ALA A 31 17.99 -20.84 1.57
C ALA A 31 18.32 -19.34 1.66
N LEU A 32 17.67 -18.53 0.82
CA LEU A 32 17.73 -17.07 0.90
C LEU A 32 16.83 -16.61 2.05
N TYR A 33 17.38 -15.83 2.99
CA TYR A 33 16.64 -15.21 4.07
C TYR A 33 16.55 -13.71 3.84
N THR A 34 15.44 -13.12 4.30
CA THR A 34 15.18 -11.68 4.19
C THR A 34 14.97 -11.12 5.58
N PHE A 35 15.58 -9.97 5.86
CA PHE A 35 15.30 -9.20 7.06
C PHE A 35 15.34 -7.70 6.73
N ALA A 36 14.77 -6.88 7.61
CA ALA A 36 14.83 -5.43 7.50
C ALA A 36 15.51 -4.86 8.74
N THR A 37 16.30 -3.81 8.54
CA THR A 37 16.84 -3.01 9.63
C THR A 37 15.74 -2.09 10.19
N GLN A 38 15.88 -1.69 11.44
CA GLN A 38 14.95 -0.75 12.08
C GLN A 38 15.07 0.60 11.37
N SER A 39 13.90 1.21 11.06
CA SER A 39 13.87 2.58 10.56
C SER A 39 14.06 3.57 11.70
N THR A 40 14.90 4.59 11.46
CA THR A 40 15.03 5.76 12.34
C THR A 40 14.07 6.89 11.97
N SER A 41 13.22 6.70 10.96
CA SER A 41 12.21 7.66 10.54
C SER A 41 11.21 7.92 11.69
N SER A 42 10.99 9.20 11.98
CA SER A 42 9.92 9.67 12.88
C SER A 42 8.60 9.84 12.12
N GLY A 43 8.24 8.90 11.27
CA GLY A 43 7.06 8.93 10.43
C GLY A 43 5.79 9.29 11.20
N LYS A 44 4.87 9.98 10.53
CA LYS A 44 3.56 10.33 11.09
C LYS A 44 2.56 9.23 10.77
N ILE A 45 1.87 8.73 11.78
CA ILE A 45 0.73 7.83 11.60
C ILE A 45 -0.54 8.67 11.73
N ARG A 46 -1.45 8.48 10.78
CA ARG A 46 -2.79 9.07 10.83
C ARG A 46 -3.80 7.95 10.66
N LEU A 47 -4.85 7.97 11.45
CA LEU A 47 -5.92 6.98 11.40
C LEU A 47 -7.24 7.71 11.27
N CYS A 48 -7.98 7.40 10.21
CA CYS A 48 -9.27 8.00 9.90
C CYS A 48 -10.33 6.90 9.84
N PHE A 49 -11.43 7.12 10.54
CA PHE A 49 -12.63 6.28 10.46
C PHE A 49 -13.72 6.99 9.67
N ASN A 50 -14.55 6.25 8.96
CA ASN A 50 -15.74 6.79 8.30
C ASN A 50 -16.99 6.80 9.21
N ASN A 51 -16.84 6.41 10.46
CA ASN A 51 -17.88 6.46 11.48
C ASN A 51 -17.43 7.22 12.73
N SER A 52 -18.38 7.71 13.51
CA SER A 52 -18.10 8.41 14.76
C SER A 52 -17.44 7.49 15.78
N ILE A 53 -16.54 8.06 16.56
CA ILE A 53 -15.85 7.37 17.65
C ILE A 53 -16.61 7.64 18.95
N ASP A 54 -16.87 6.60 19.73
CA ASP A 54 -17.39 6.76 21.09
C ASP A 54 -16.27 7.24 22.03
N THR A 55 -16.27 8.53 22.32
CA THR A 55 -15.28 9.16 23.20
C THR A 55 -15.40 8.76 24.65
N ASN A 56 -16.46 8.06 25.08
CA ASN A 56 -16.59 7.56 26.42
C ASN A 56 -15.74 6.30 26.67
N VAL A 57 -15.43 5.56 25.61
CA VAL A 57 -14.60 4.34 25.70
C VAL A 57 -13.18 4.54 25.15
N ALA A 58 -12.96 5.57 24.35
CA ALA A 58 -11.63 5.90 23.84
C ALA A 58 -10.77 6.50 24.99
N THR A 59 -9.59 5.93 25.23
CA THR A 59 -8.74 6.24 26.39
C THR A 59 -7.51 7.07 26.07
N ILE A 60 -7.23 7.31 24.78
CA ILE A 60 -6.08 8.09 24.31
C ILE A 60 -6.52 9.05 23.21
N GLU A 61 -5.60 9.80 22.62
CA GLU A 61 -5.92 10.66 21.46
C GLU A 61 -6.71 9.90 20.41
N ASN A 62 -7.88 10.41 20.10
CA ASN A 62 -8.81 9.75 19.21
C ASN A 62 -8.37 9.89 17.74
N ALA A 63 -8.59 8.84 16.97
CA ALA A 63 -8.49 8.90 15.53
C ALA A 63 -9.47 9.95 14.97
N GLN A 64 -9.08 10.56 13.87
CA GLN A 64 -9.93 11.55 13.22
C GLN A 64 -11.11 10.86 12.54
N PHE A 65 -12.32 11.32 12.82
CA PHE A 65 -13.50 10.98 12.07
C PHE A 65 -13.47 11.71 10.73
N SER A 66 -13.37 10.96 9.62
CA SER A 66 -13.37 11.53 8.28
C SER A 66 -14.78 11.84 7.74
N GLY A 67 -15.80 11.52 8.51
CA GLY A 67 -17.19 11.62 8.06
C GLY A 67 -17.51 10.57 6.99
N VAL A 68 -18.45 10.90 6.12
CA VAL A 68 -18.82 10.04 4.99
C VAL A 68 -17.92 10.22 3.77
N TYR A 69 -16.84 10.98 3.90
CA TYR A 69 -15.98 11.41 2.79
C TYR A 69 -14.61 10.70 2.82
N THR A 70 -14.60 9.40 3.04
CA THR A 70 -13.36 8.61 3.04
C THR A 70 -12.65 8.69 1.68
N ASN A 71 -13.39 8.73 0.58
CA ASN A 71 -12.85 8.90 -0.77
C ASN A 71 -12.16 10.26 -0.98
N ASP A 72 -12.64 11.36 -0.36
CA ASP A 72 -11.94 12.65 -0.37
C ASP A 72 -10.57 12.53 0.28
N SER A 73 -10.49 11.81 1.40
CA SER A 73 -9.21 11.56 2.08
C SER A 73 -8.27 10.74 1.22
N ILE A 74 -8.74 9.65 0.59
CA ILE A 74 -7.96 8.82 -0.33
C ILE A 74 -7.46 9.67 -1.50
N LYS A 75 -8.36 10.44 -2.14
CA LYS A 75 -8.02 11.37 -3.22
C LYS A 75 -6.92 12.34 -2.80
N ALA A 76 -7.07 12.99 -1.63
CA ALA A 76 -6.10 13.96 -1.14
C ALA A 76 -4.69 13.39 -0.95
N TYR A 77 -4.57 12.09 -0.66
CA TYR A 77 -3.28 11.41 -0.63
C TYR A 77 -2.77 11.07 -2.03
N ILE A 78 -3.62 10.61 -2.95
CA ILE A 78 -3.26 10.36 -4.36
C ILE A 78 -2.77 11.66 -5.03
N ASP A 79 -3.41 12.79 -4.75
CA ASP A 79 -3.02 14.10 -5.30
C ASP A 79 -1.61 14.53 -4.88
N LYS A 80 -1.06 13.96 -3.80
CA LYS A 80 0.33 14.23 -3.36
C LYS A 80 1.39 13.46 -4.15
N ALA A 81 1.01 12.46 -4.91
CA ALA A 81 1.97 11.70 -5.70
C ALA A 81 2.68 12.60 -6.72
N MET A 82 4.01 12.60 -6.68
CA MET A 82 4.90 13.38 -7.54
C MET A 82 5.70 12.49 -8.51
N HIS A 83 6.02 11.27 -8.12
CA HIS A 83 6.89 10.37 -8.88
C HIS A 83 6.27 9.01 -9.14
N THR A 84 5.73 8.37 -8.08
CA THR A 84 5.18 7.01 -8.19
C THR A 84 3.90 6.84 -7.39
N LEU A 85 2.99 6.04 -7.94
CA LEU A 85 1.74 5.65 -7.31
C LEU A 85 1.52 4.15 -7.55
N ASP A 86 1.67 3.35 -6.52
CA ASP A 86 1.45 1.91 -6.56
C ASP A 86 0.17 1.57 -5.81
N VAL A 87 -0.81 1.05 -6.53
CA VAL A 87 -2.15 0.75 -6.03
C VAL A 87 -2.37 -0.75 -5.98
N ALA A 88 -2.83 -1.26 -4.84
CA ALA A 88 -3.32 -2.62 -4.72
C ALA A 88 -4.65 -2.62 -3.98
N VAL A 89 -5.74 -2.86 -4.69
CA VAL A 89 -7.10 -2.82 -4.13
C VAL A 89 -7.94 -3.98 -4.64
N TYR A 90 -8.64 -4.64 -3.71
CA TYR A 90 -9.53 -5.75 -4.02
C TYR A 90 -10.73 -5.30 -4.85
N ASN A 91 -11.49 -4.32 -4.38
CA ASN A 91 -12.70 -3.86 -5.03
C ASN A 91 -12.73 -2.33 -5.11
N HIS A 92 -12.94 -1.81 -6.32
CA HIS A 92 -12.92 -0.39 -6.61
C HIS A 92 -14.01 -0.04 -7.62
N SER A 93 -14.90 0.86 -7.27
CA SER A 93 -15.94 1.42 -8.15
C SER A 93 -16.15 2.93 -7.93
N ASP A 94 -15.34 3.57 -7.09
CA ASP A 94 -15.47 5.00 -6.81
C ASP A 94 -14.85 5.83 -7.96
N ALA A 95 -15.68 6.63 -8.62
CA ALA A 95 -15.27 7.43 -9.76
C ALA A 95 -14.33 8.59 -9.39
N MET A 96 -14.43 9.13 -8.16
CA MET A 96 -13.56 10.21 -7.70
C MET A 96 -12.12 9.70 -7.53
N ILE A 97 -11.97 8.52 -6.94
CA ILE A 97 -10.65 7.89 -6.77
C ILE A 97 -10.06 7.52 -8.15
N THR A 98 -10.89 6.97 -9.06
CA THR A 98 -10.44 6.68 -10.44
C THR A 98 -9.94 7.93 -11.14
N THR A 99 -10.69 9.03 -11.03
CA THR A 99 -10.27 10.32 -11.61
C THR A 99 -8.95 10.81 -11.01
N ALA A 100 -8.78 10.72 -9.69
CA ALA A 100 -7.54 11.12 -9.05
C ALA A 100 -6.32 10.30 -9.51
N ILE A 101 -6.51 8.99 -9.77
CA ILE A 101 -5.46 8.12 -10.31
C ILE A 101 -5.11 8.52 -11.75
N ASN A 102 -6.12 8.80 -12.59
CA ASN A 102 -5.91 9.29 -13.96
C ASN A 102 -5.19 10.64 -13.97
N ASP A 103 -5.61 11.57 -13.11
CA ASP A 103 -4.97 12.88 -12.97
C ASP A 103 -3.51 12.75 -12.51
N ALA A 104 -3.19 11.80 -11.63
CA ALA A 104 -1.81 11.51 -11.25
C ALA A 104 -1.00 11.01 -12.45
N TYR A 105 -1.54 10.09 -13.23
CA TYR A 105 -0.92 9.61 -14.46
C TYR A 105 -0.69 10.76 -15.47
N ASP A 106 -1.68 11.61 -15.68
CA ASP A 106 -1.60 12.74 -16.61
C ASP A 106 -0.58 13.81 -16.16
N ARG A 107 -0.31 13.91 -14.85
CA ARG A 107 0.79 14.71 -14.30
C ARG A 107 2.18 14.10 -14.53
N GLY A 108 2.26 12.88 -15.08
CA GLY A 108 3.51 12.17 -15.33
C GLY A 108 3.95 11.25 -14.18
N VAL A 109 3.10 11.01 -13.19
CA VAL A 109 3.36 10.05 -12.14
C VAL A 109 3.36 8.63 -12.71
N ARG A 110 4.36 7.82 -12.39
CA ARG A 110 4.38 6.40 -12.76
C ARG A 110 3.35 5.64 -11.92
N VAL A 111 2.24 5.27 -12.54
CA VAL A 111 1.17 4.52 -11.88
C VAL A 111 1.28 3.03 -12.19
N ARG A 112 1.09 2.17 -11.18
CA ARG A 112 0.89 0.71 -11.30
C ARG A 112 -0.36 0.32 -10.51
N TYR A 113 -1.16 -0.57 -11.08
CA TYR A 113 -2.42 -0.97 -10.48
C TYR A 113 -2.55 -2.49 -10.41
N ILE A 114 -2.87 -3.03 -9.23
CA ILE A 114 -3.12 -4.45 -9.01
C ILE A 114 -4.52 -4.62 -8.42
N THR A 115 -5.31 -5.52 -9.01
CA THR A 115 -6.66 -5.85 -8.52
C THR A 115 -6.91 -7.36 -8.57
N CYS A 116 -8.06 -7.78 -8.08
CA CYS A 116 -8.49 -9.17 -8.16
C CYS A 116 -9.33 -9.39 -9.42
N GLU A 117 -9.08 -10.50 -10.12
CA GLU A 117 -9.77 -10.86 -11.37
C GLU A 117 -11.31 -10.92 -11.22
N SER A 118 -11.81 -11.42 -10.08
CA SER A 118 -13.26 -11.60 -9.87
C SER A 118 -14.02 -10.31 -9.57
N THR A 119 -13.33 -9.27 -9.17
CA THR A 119 -13.94 -7.96 -8.93
C THR A 119 -13.80 -7.11 -10.17
N ALA A 120 -14.56 -7.44 -11.22
CA ALA A 120 -14.71 -6.61 -12.41
C ALA A 120 -15.25 -5.24 -11.98
N THR A 121 -14.36 -4.35 -11.66
CA THR A 121 -14.67 -3.07 -11.06
C THR A 121 -15.05 -2.10 -12.17
N MET A 122 -16.20 -1.44 -12.01
CA MET A 122 -16.65 -0.43 -12.98
C MET A 122 -15.60 0.69 -13.17
N ALA A 123 -14.80 0.95 -12.13
CA ALA A 123 -13.75 1.94 -12.19
C ALA A 123 -12.59 1.56 -13.13
N LEU A 124 -12.29 0.27 -13.32
CA LEU A 124 -11.25 -0.15 -14.27
C LEU A 124 -11.61 0.24 -15.70
N GLY A 125 -12.92 0.21 -16.07
CA GLY A 125 -13.38 0.66 -17.40
C GLY A 125 -13.22 2.17 -17.64
N SER A 126 -12.93 2.94 -16.61
CA SER A 126 -12.69 4.39 -16.65
C SER A 126 -11.24 4.76 -16.29
N LEU A 127 -10.41 3.78 -15.97
CA LEU A 127 -8.99 3.98 -15.77
C LEU A 127 -8.30 4.23 -17.12
N ASN A 128 -7.30 5.11 -17.13
CA ASN A 128 -6.55 5.39 -18.37
C ASN A 128 -5.89 4.10 -18.90
N ASP A 129 -6.16 3.76 -20.16
CA ASP A 129 -5.73 2.52 -20.82
C ASP A 129 -4.20 2.32 -20.85
N ASN A 130 -3.42 3.38 -20.62
CA ASN A 130 -1.96 3.30 -20.56
C ASN A 130 -1.44 2.98 -19.16
N ILE A 131 -2.30 2.95 -18.13
CA ILE A 131 -1.91 2.51 -16.78
C ILE A 131 -1.83 0.98 -16.80
N PRO A 132 -0.66 0.38 -16.46
CA PRO A 132 -0.54 -1.06 -16.39
C PRO A 132 -1.38 -1.61 -15.23
N VAL A 133 -2.35 -2.46 -15.55
CA VAL A 133 -3.19 -3.18 -14.59
C VAL A 133 -2.79 -4.64 -14.56
N LEU A 134 -2.54 -5.16 -13.37
CA LEU A 134 -2.37 -6.59 -13.13
C LEU A 134 -3.60 -7.13 -12.41
N GLU A 135 -4.37 -7.97 -13.09
CA GLU A 135 -5.45 -8.73 -12.49
C GLU A 135 -4.91 -10.05 -11.93
N ARG A 136 -4.94 -10.17 -10.60
CA ARG A 136 -4.47 -11.38 -9.95
C ARG A 136 -5.52 -12.49 -10.06
N PRO A 137 -5.20 -13.67 -10.62
CA PRO A 137 -6.11 -14.79 -10.70
C PRO A 137 -6.54 -15.32 -9.32
N GLU A 138 -7.78 -15.80 -9.19
CA GLU A 138 -8.35 -16.32 -7.95
C GLU A 138 -8.01 -17.79 -7.63
N VAL A 139 -7.21 -18.43 -8.43
CA VAL A 139 -6.84 -19.86 -8.25
C VAL A 139 -6.28 -20.21 -6.86
N MET A 140 -5.83 -19.23 -6.09
CA MET A 140 -5.31 -19.37 -4.74
C MET A 140 -6.02 -18.46 -3.73
N GLY A 141 -7.29 -18.16 -3.96
CA GLY A 141 -8.09 -17.25 -3.13
C GLY A 141 -8.02 -15.79 -3.58
N ILE A 142 -8.87 -14.95 -3.01
CA ILE A 142 -9.01 -13.55 -3.38
C ILE A 142 -7.80 -12.71 -2.96
N MET A 143 -7.48 -11.70 -3.75
CA MET A 143 -6.54 -10.64 -3.35
C MET A 143 -7.29 -9.59 -2.54
N HIS A 144 -7.22 -9.65 -1.22
CA HIS A 144 -8.02 -8.78 -0.35
C HIS A 144 -7.29 -7.50 0.11
N ASN A 145 -6.29 -7.08 -0.63
CA ASN A 145 -5.49 -5.88 -0.34
C ASN A 145 -6.28 -4.59 -0.55
N LYS A 146 -5.96 -3.57 0.21
CA LYS A 146 -6.45 -2.20 0.07
C LYS A 146 -5.36 -1.25 0.56
N PHE A 147 -4.40 -0.97 -0.32
CA PHE A 147 -3.33 -0.03 0.01
C PHE A 147 -2.82 0.74 -1.20
N ILE A 148 -2.20 1.85 -0.92
CA ILE A 148 -1.47 2.68 -1.87
C ILE A 148 -0.08 2.93 -1.30
N ILE A 149 0.93 2.92 -2.17
CA ILE A 149 2.26 3.43 -1.85
C ILE A 149 2.53 4.61 -2.77
N ILE A 150 2.87 5.74 -2.20
CA ILE A 150 3.12 7.00 -2.88
C ILE A 150 4.60 7.32 -2.73
N ASP A 151 5.26 7.64 -3.85
CA ASP A 151 6.65 8.10 -3.91
C ASP A 151 7.63 7.24 -3.10
N ALA A 152 7.57 5.91 -3.31
CA ALA A 152 8.28 4.90 -2.51
C ALA A 152 9.79 5.14 -2.36
N ASP A 153 10.40 5.75 -3.37
CA ASP A 153 11.85 5.98 -3.44
C ASP A 153 12.26 7.40 -3.00
N VAL A 154 11.34 8.19 -2.42
CA VAL A 154 11.58 9.58 -2.02
C VAL A 154 11.34 9.75 -0.52
N ALA A 155 12.42 9.71 0.26
CA ALA A 155 12.39 9.61 1.72
C ALA A 155 11.46 10.60 2.45
N ASP A 156 11.36 11.84 1.97
CA ASP A 156 10.58 12.90 2.63
C ASP A 156 9.13 13.01 2.13
N SER A 157 8.76 12.30 1.08
CA SER A 157 7.42 12.34 0.47
C SER A 157 6.72 10.98 0.41
N THR A 158 7.35 9.92 0.88
CA THR A 158 6.76 8.58 0.90
C THR A 158 5.56 8.50 1.83
N TRP A 159 4.46 7.98 1.31
CA TRP A 159 3.28 7.64 2.10
C TRP A 159 2.83 6.22 1.80
N VAL A 160 2.38 5.54 2.84
CA VAL A 160 1.60 4.30 2.71
C VAL A 160 0.22 4.56 3.28
N LEU A 161 -0.80 4.38 2.47
CA LEU A 161 -2.19 4.41 2.91
C LEU A 161 -2.72 2.99 2.84
N SER A 162 -3.29 2.51 3.94
CA SER A 162 -3.87 1.17 4.03
C SER A 162 -5.02 1.17 5.00
N GLY A 163 -5.94 0.21 4.85
CA GLY A 163 -7.07 0.10 5.75
C GLY A 163 -8.02 -1.04 5.39
N SER A 164 -9.20 -1.00 5.95
CA SER A 164 -10.26 -1.98 5.68
C SER A 164 -11.17 -1.59 4.51
N THR A 165 -11.18 -0.31 4.13
CA THR A 165 -12.11 0.25 3.14
C THR A 165 -11.84 -0.27 1.73
N ASN A 166 -12.76 -1.04 1.15
CA ASN A 166 -12.84 -1.15 -0.31
C ASN A 166 -13.29 0.19 -0.90
N TRP A 167 -12.88 0.48 -2.13
CA TRP A 167 -13.21 1.76 -2.76
C TRP A 167 -14.54 1.66 -3.52
N THR A 168 -15.57 1.30 -2.80
CA THR A 168 -16.94 1.20 -3.30
C THR A 168 -17.86 2.10 -2.47
N SER A 169 -18.95 2.57 -3.06
CA SER A 169 -19.90 3.46 -2.35
C SER A 169 -20.39 2.85 -1.05
N GLU A 170 -20.66 1.55 -1.00
CA GLU A 170 -21.11 0.87 0.22
C GLU A 170 -20.07 0.96 1.33
N GLN A 171 -18.80 0.63 1.01
CA GLN A 171 -17.71 0.61 1.99
C GLN A 171 -17.25 2.00 2.42
N ILE A 172 -17.40 2.98 1.54
CA ILE A 172 -17.00 4.37 1.82
C ILE A 172 -18.03 5.07 2.68
N PHE A 173 -19.34 4.84 2.42
CA PHE A 173 -20.40 5.65 3.00
C PHE A 173 -21.25 4.93 4.06
N ASN A 174 -21.35 3.59 4.01
CA ASN A 174 -22.32 2.85 4.83
C ASN A 174 -21.67 1.91 5.84
N ASP A 175 -20.65 1.14 5.43
CA ASP A 175 -20.00 0.19 6.33
C ASP A 175 -18.95 0.87 7.21
N PRO A 176 -18.85 0.49 8.51
CA PRO A 176 -17.78 0.96 9.38
C PRO A 176 -16.41 0.51 8.88
N ASN A 177 -15.57 1.45 8.46
CA ASN A 177 -14.26 1.20 7.90
C ASN A 177 -13.24 2.26 8.33
N HIS A 178 -11.97 2.04 7.98
CA HIS A 178 -10.87 2.96 8.25
C HIS A 178 -9.85 2.99 7.11
N ILE A 179 -9.10 4.04 7.08
CA ILE A 179 -7.89 4.22 6.28
C ILE A 179 -6.76 4.79 7.13
#